data_fe524415fe6145ada2bf8cb2d3280b96
#
_entry.id   fe524415fe6145ada2bf8cb2d3280b96
#
_cell.length_a   1.000
_cell.length_b   1.000
_cell.length_c   1.000
_cell.angle_alpha   90.00
_cell.angle_beta   90.00
_cell.angle_gamma   90.00
#
_symmetry.space_group_name_H-M   'P 1'
#
loop_
_entity.id
_entity.type
_entity.pdbx_description
1 polymer ?
#
loop_
_entity_poly.entity_id
_entity_poly.type
_entity_poly.pdbx_seq_one_letter_code
_entity_poly.pdbx_strand_id
1 'polypeptide(L)'
;YDLFMENLPTLEKMIYYRWEDSCIKATLLLHARTEDEIEKINWRYELRTPLFEKDDLVEFYFDNGKKKTKCKGVIVGTDIYRIHGKIETIEYDILVEDYETYRKKCLYKHIDEKHIKATPGKLLIISGFSGVGKGTIIQQLLTEYPEKYVVSVSATTRKPRKGEVDGKSYYFKKREEFEDLINKNEFLEFAEYAGEYYGTLKKDVYKNYFKGKNVIIEIDSQGARQIREKQKIQSVFLIPPSFEELLHRLKNRGTESKESIHRRLKQALDEIEHIEEYGVLLVNDSVEGTAFVIDALFHLGLKNASGMNERELKIAREIREGIIKYLSDEEDE
;
A
#
# COMPACT_ATOMS: atom_id res chain seq x y z
N TYR A 1 2.31 30.10 -16.38
CA TYR A 1 2.52 28.67 -16.55
C TYR A 1 3.97 28.29 -16.20
N ASP A 2 4.95 28.87 -16.87
CA ASP A 2 6.37 28.62 -16.63
C ASP A 2 6.81 28.98 -15.20
N LEU A 3 6.34 30.11 -14.67
CA LEU A 3 6.59 30.55 -13.28
C LEU A 3 6.02 29.60 -12.21
N PHE A 4 4.90 28.94 -12.50
CA PHE A 4 4.31 27.94 -11.60
C PHE A 4 5.16 26.67 -11.59
N MET A 5 5.62 26.24 -12.76
CA MET A 5 6.44 25.04 -12.90
C MET A 5 7.85 25.16 -12.32
N GLU A 6 8.44 26.37 -12.30
CA GLU A 6 9.75 26.59 -11.68
C GLU A 6 9.76 26.37 -10.17
N ASN A 7 8.62 26.53 -9.50
CA ASN A 7 8.51 26.44 -8.05
C ASN A 7 8.06 25.07 -7.52
N LEU A 8 7.78 24.10 -8.39
CA LEU A 8 7.42 22.74 -7.98
C LEU A 8 8.66 21.90 -7.67
N PRO A 9 8.63 21.06 -6.61
CA PRO A 9 9.65 20.04 -6.40
C PRO A 9 9.80 19.12 -7.63
N THR A 10 11.02 18.62 -7.86
CA THR A 10 11.34 17.87 -9.10
C THR A 10 10.42 16.66 -9.34
N LEU A 11 9.99 15.98 -8.27
CA LEU A 11 9.09 14.83 -8.36
C LEU A 11 7.66 15.25 -8.74
N GLU A 12 7.16 16.35 -8.16
CA GLU A 12 5.83 16.90 -8.48
C GLU A 12 5.78 17.44 -9.91
N LYS A 13 6.88 18.07 -10.39
CA LYS A 13 7.02 18.44 -11.80
C LYS A 13 6.86 17.23 -12.73
N MET A 14 7.51 16.12 -12.43
CA MET A 14 7.42 14.90 -13.25
C MET A 14 6.01 14.32 -13.30
N ILE A 15 5.28 14.32 -12.17
CA ILE A 15 3.90 13.82 -12.09
C ILE A 15 2.95 14.73 -12.84
N TYR A 16 3.10 16.06 -12.68
CA TYR A 16 2.28 17.05 -13.35
C TYR A 16 2.47 17.00 -14.88
N TYR A 17 3.69 16.97 -15.38
CA TYR A 17 4.00 16.80 -16.81
C TYR A 17 3.40 15.52 -17.39
N ARG A 18 3.45 14.39 -16.67
CA ARG A 18 2.85 13.13 -17.12
C ARG A 18 1.34 13.22 -17.32
N TRP A 19 0.63 13.81 -16.38
CA TRP A 19 -0.82 13.95 -16.46
C TRP A 19 -1.22 14.91 -17.57
N GLU A 20 -0.56 16.04 -17.64
CA GLU A 20 -0.85 17.09 -18.59
C GLU A 20 -0.47 16.69 -20.02
N ASP A 21 0.70 16.11 -20.22
CA ASP A 21 1.11 15.55 -21.50
C ASP A 21 0.13 14.48 -22.01
N SER A 22 -0.39 13.63 -21.11
CA SER A 22 -1.38 12.63 -21.44
C SER A 22 -2.71 13.25 -21.85
N CYS A 23 -3.17 14.27 -21.13
CA CYS A 23 -4.39 15.01 -21.45
C CYS A 23 -4.25 15.81 -22.74
N ILE A 24 -3.14 16.51 -22.93
CA ILE A 24 -2.84 17.26 -24.15
C ILE A 24 -2.75 16.32 -25.34
N LYS A 25 -2.02 15.21 -25.22
CA LYS A 25 -1.93 14.20 -26.29
C LYS A 25 -3.29 13.65 -26.65
N ALA A 26 -4.11 13.25 -25.67
CA ALA A 26 -5.46 12.75 -25.91
C ALA A 26 -6.34 13.79 -26.63
N THR A 27 -6.27 15.04 -26.19
CA THR A 27 -7.02 16.14 -26.81
C THR A 27 -6.57 16.38 -28.25
N LEU A 28 -5.28 16.39 -28.54
CA LEU A 28 -4.75 16.58 -29.89
C LEU A 28 -5.11 15.40 -30.79
N LEU A 29 -5.04 14.16 -30.32
CA LEU A 29 -5.45 12.97 -31.08
C LEU A 29 -6.93 12.96 -31.41
N LEU A 30 -7.80 13.46 -30.51
CA LEU A 30 -9.24 13.63 -30.79
C LEU A 30 -9.54 14.63 -31.92
N HIS A 31 -8.64 15.59 -32.17
CA HIS A 31 -8.78 16.62 -33.19
C HIS A 31 -7.94 16.36 -34.44
N ALA A 32 -7.06 15.35 -34.41
CA ALA A 32 -6.25 15.00 -35.57
C ALA A 32 -7.11 14.46 -36.71
N ARG A 33 -6.88 14.98 -37.95
CA ARG A 33 -7.66 14.62 -39.14
C ARG A 33 -6.92 13.82 -40.19
N THR A 34 -5.60 13.69 -40.02
CA THR A 34 -4.73 12.95 -40.93
C THR A 34 -3.77 12.02 -40.18
N GLU A 35 -3.31 10.95 -40.84
CA GLU A 35 -2.32 10.03 -40.30
C GLU A 35 -0.98 10.73 -39.97
N ASP A 36 -0.59 11.70 -40.80
CA ASP A 36 0.63 12.50 -40.59
C ASP A 36 0.53 13.40 -39.35
N GLU A 37 -0.64 13.94 -39.03
CA GLU A 37 -0.88 14.66 -37.78
C GLU A 37 -0.83 13.74 -36.57
N ILE A 38 -1.39 12.54 -36.67
CA ILE A 38 -1.35 11.52 -35.62
C ILE A 38 0.12 11.09 -35.34
N GLU A 39 0.89 10.89 -36.41
CA GLU A 39 2.29 10.51 -36.32
C GLU A 39 3.13 11.61 -35.65
N LYS A 40 2.93 12.88 -36.04
CA LYS A 40 3.58 14.04 -35.42
C LYS A 40 3.21 14.23 -33.95
N ILE A 41 1.95 14.03 -33.58
CA ILE A 41 1.50 14.07 -32.19
C ILE A 41 2.15 12.94 -31.40
N ASN A 42 2.15 11.72 -31.93
CA ASN A 42 2.77 10.57 -31.30
C ASN A 42 4.27 10.74 -31.13
N TRP A 43 4.95 11.34 -32.11
CA TRP A 43 6.36 11.67 -32.02
C TRP A 43 6.66 12.72 -30.95
N ARG A 44 5.83 13.76 -30.83
CA ARG A 44 6.03 14.87 -29.89
C ARG A 44 5.71 14.49 -28.45
N TYR A 45 4.70 13.66 -28.27
CA TYR A 45 4.19 13.25 -26.95
C TYR A 45 4.38 11.75 -26.73
N GLU A 46 5.63 11.28 -26.70
CA GLU A 46 5.94 9.91 -26.35
C GLU A 46 5.68 9.71 -24.86
N LEU A 47 4.60 8.97 -24.56
CA LEU A 47 4.16 8.69 -23.17
C LEU A 47 4.84 7.48 -22.54
N ARG A 48 5.98 7.02 -23.10
CA ARG A 48 6.76 5.97 -22.48
C ARG A 48 7.23 6.45 -21.11
N THR A 49 6.80 5.77 -20.08
CA THR A 49 7.20 6.04 -18.70
C THR A 49 7.97 4.85 -18.15
N PRO A 50 8.89 5.06 -17.21
CA PRO A 50 9.50 3.95 -16.48
C PRO A 50 8.45 2.99 -15.95
N LEU A 51 8.67 1.69 -16.14
CA LEU A 51 7.78 0.63 -15.63
C LEU A 51 7.85 0.52 -14.11
N PHE A 52 8.99 0.92 -13.52
CA PHE A 52 9.27 0.81 -12.11
C PHE A 52 9.55 2.17 -11.51
N GLU A 53 9.18 2.34 -10.24
CA GLU A 53 9.46 3.54 -9.47
C GLU A 53 10.56 3.25 -8.42
N LYS A 54 11.10 4.32 -7.83
CA LYS A 54 11.99 4.19 -6.68
C LYS A 54 11.27 3.43 -5.56
N ASP A 55 11.99 2.54 -4.90
CA ASP A 55 11.55 1.63 -3.85
C ASP A 55 10.70 0.44 -4.36
N ASP A 56 10.53 0.27 -5.68
CA ASP A 56 9.96 -0.95 -6.24
C ASP A 56 10.95 -2.11 -6.13
N LEU A 57 10.44 -3.28 -5.73
CA LEU A 57 11.21 -4.53 -5.73
C LEU A 57 11.12 -5.18 -7.10
N VAL A 58 12.28 -5.56 -7.65
CA VAL A 58 12.38 -6.11 -8.99
C VAL A 58 13.27 -7.35 -9.05
N GLU A 59 13.03 -8.19 -10.05
CA GLU A 59 13.94 -9.25 -10.45
C GLU A 59 14.60 -8.87 -11.78
N PHE A 60 15.89 -9.11 -11.90
CA PHE A 60 16.64 -8.89 -13.12
C PHE A 60 17.73 -9.95 -13.30
N TYR A 61 18.28 -10.05 -14.51
CA TYR A 61 19.40 -10.93 -14.80
C TYR A 61 20.66 -10.09 -14.99
N PHE A 62 21.63 -10.34 -14.16
CA PHE A 62 22.96 -9.77 -14.30
C PHE A 62 23.89 -10.79 -14.95
N ASP A 63 24.61 -10.37 -16.00
CA ASP A 63 25.60 -11.16 -16.70
C ASP A 63 26.96 -10.50 -16.50
N ASN A 64 27.86 -11.21 -15.83
CA ASN A 64 29.24 -10.75 -15.61
C ASN A 64 30.24 -11.31 -16.64
N GLY A 65 29.75 -11.82 -17.78
CA GLY A 65 30.55 -12.46 -18.85
C GLY A 65 30.96 -13.90 -18.55
N LYS A 66 30.80 -14.38 -17.31
CA LYS A 66 31.06 -15.77 -16.90
C LYS A 66 29.83 -16.53 -16.51
N LYS A 67 28.88 -15.84 -15.92
CA LYS A 67 27.62 -16.43 -15.40
C LYS A 67 26.51 -15.42 -15.42
N LYS A 68 25.35 -15.85 -15.92
CA LYS A 68 24.09 -15.12 -15.82
C LYS A 68 23.43 -15.46 -14.50
N THR A 69 23.28 -14.47 -13.62
CA THR A 69 22.72 -14.66 -12.28
C THR A 69 21.39 -13.90 -12.18
N LYS A 70 20.36 -14.55 -11.65
CA LYS A 70 19.10 -13.92 -11.33
C LYS A 70 19.27 -13.19 -10.00
N CYS A 71 19.00 -11.88 -10.00
CA CYS A 71 19.11 -11.02 -8.85
C CYS A 71 17.73 -10.46 -8.48
N LYS A 72 17.55 -10.13 -7.22
CA LYS A 72 16.37 -9.42 -6.68
C LYS A 72 16.85 -8.21 -5.92
N GLY A 73 16.23 -7.08 -6.12
CA GLY A 73 16.64 -5.84 -5.46
C GLY A 73 15.59 -4.76 -5.51
N VAL A 74 15.92 -3.64 -4.90
CA VAL A 74 15.07 -2.46 -4.81
C VAL A 74 15.59 -1.39 -5.75
N ILE A 75 14.71 -0.76 -6.53
CA ILE A 75 15.04 0.40 -7.35
C ILE A 75 15.41 1.57 -6.43
N VAL A 76 16.60 2.11 -6.60
CA VAL A 76 17.08 3.28 -5.85
C VAL A 76 17.30 4.51 -6.74
N GLY A 77 17.38 4.32 -8.04
CA GLY A 77 17.52 5.37 -9.04
C GLY A 77 16.95 4.97 -10.38
N THR A 78 16.59 5.96 -11.19
CA THR A 78 16.07 5.78 -12.55
C THR A 78 16.67 6.85 -13.44
N ASP A 79 17.34 6.43 -14.51
CA ASP A 79 17.91 7.30 -15.53
C ASP A 79 17.14 7.15 -16.84
N ILE A 80 16.72 8.27 -17.41
CA ILE A 80 15.97 8.31 -18.67
C ILE A 80 16.82 9.01 -19.71
N TYR A 81 17.33 8.25 -20.67
CA TYR A 81 18.13 8.76 -21.77
C TYR A 81 17.22 9.13 -22.95
N ARG A 82 17.37 10.36 -23.45
CA ARG A 82 16.58 10.88 -24.58
C ARG A 82 17.50 11.32 -25.70
N ILE A 83 17.18 10.91 -26.91
CA ILE A 83 17.81 11.39 -28.14
C ILE A 83 16.74 12.05 -29.01
N HIS A 84 16.96 13.30 -29.40
CA HIS A 84 16.00 14.10 -30.17
C HIS A 84 14.59 14.13 -29.55
N GLY A 85 14.49 14.15 -28.21
CA GLY A 85 13.21 14.19 -27.48
C GLY A 85 12.54 12.84 -27.29
N LYS A 86 12.99 11.78 -27.96
CA LYS A 86 12.48 10.41 -27.77
C LYS A 86 13.25 9.68 -26.67
N ILE A 87 12.54 8.86 -25.89
CA ILE A 87 13.19 7.99 -24.92
C ILE A 87 13.86 6.82 -25.63
N GLU A 88 15.18 6.79 -25.59
CA GLU A 88 16.01 5.70 -26.11
C GLU A 88 16.09 4.56 -25.13
N THR A 89 16.49 4.87 -23.90
CA THR A 89 16.73 3.87 -22.85
C THR A 89 16.22 4.37 -21.52
N ILE A 90 15.63 3.48 -20.75
CA ILE A 90 15.33 3.66 -19.33
C ILE A 90 16.19 2.65 -18.58
N GLU A 91 17.01 3.15 -17.67
CA GLU A 91 17.92 2.34 -16.87
C GLU A 91 17.63 2.56 -15.39
N TYR A 92 17.91 1.53 -14.60
CA TYR A 92 17.66 1.54 -13.17
C TYR A 92 18.92 1.23 -12.38
N ASP A 93 19.11 1.95 -11.30
CA ASP A 93 20.03 1.58 -10.24
C ASP A 93 19.28 0.70 -9.23
N ILE A 94 19.77 -0.52 -9.02
CA ILE A 94 19.09 -1.54 -8.21
C ILE A 94 20.00 -1.93 -7.05
N LEU A 95 19.51 -1.70 -5.82
CA LEU A 95 20.16 -2.15 -4.61
C LEU A 95 19.72 -3.58 -4.31
N VAL A 96 20.63 -4.52 -4.39
CA VAL A 96 20.41 -5.92 -4.02
C VAL A 96 20.83 -6.12 -2.58
N GLU A 97 19.87 -6.51 -1.74
CA GLU A 97 20.13 -7.06 -0.43
C GLU A 97 20.01 -8.58 -0.54
N ASP A 98 21.05 -9.30 -0.15
CA ASP A 98 20.97 -10.75 -0.10
C ASP A 98 20.13 -11.14 1.12
N TYR A 99 18.86 -11.42 0.88
CA TYR A 99 17.90 -11.79 1.92
C TYR A 99 18.16 -13.18 2.51
N GLU A 100 19.01 -14.00 1.88
CA GLU A 100 19.36 -15.31 2.42
C GLU A 100 20.58 -15.23 3.35
N THR A 101 21.49 -14.29 3.11
CA THR A 101 22.73 -14.18 3.89
C THR A 101 22.90 -12.87 4.65
N TYR A 102 22.06 -11.87 4.43
CA TYR A 102 22.04 -10.52 5.08
C TYR A 102 23.41 -9.81 5.18
N ARG A 103 24.42 -10.25 4.41
CA ARG A 103 25.81 -9.84 4.64
C ARG A 103 26.40 -8.94 3.57
N LYS A 104 25.74 -8.74 2.42
CA LYS A 104 26.26 -7.88 1.36
C LYS A 104 25.14 -7.10 0.69
N LYS A 105 25.24 -5.79 0.74
CA LYS A 105 24.48 -4.88 -0.11
C LYS A 105 25.30 -4.62 -1.36
N CYS A 106 24.74 -4.89 -2.54
CA CYS A 106 25.36 -4.62 -3.83
C CYS A 106 24.50 -3.66 -4.63
N LEU A 107 25.07 -2.56 -5.09
CA LEU A 107 24.41 -1.65 -6.00
C LEU A 107 24.74 -2.03 -7.44
N TYR A 108 23.75 -2.43 -8.21
CA TYR A 108 23.83 -2.64 -9.64
C TYR A 108 23.33 -1.37 -10.33
N LYS A 109 24.19 -0.77 -11.15
CA LYS A 109 23.90 0.48 -11.85
C LYS A 109 23.58 0.23 -13.32
N HIS A 110 22.75 1.12 -13.87
CA HIS A 110 22.44 1.19 -15.30
C HIS A 110 21.87 -0.13 -15.85
N ILE A 111 20.97 -0.76 -15.10
CA ILE A 111 20.24 -1.94 -15.59
C ILE A 111 19.13 -1.49 -16.53
N ASP A 112 19.26 -1.79 -17.81
CA ASP A 112 18.27 -1.48 -18.84
C ASP A 112 16.94 -2.17 -18.53
N GLU A 113 15.83 -1.42 -18.64
CA GLU A 113 14.45 -1.85 -18.37
C GLU A 113 14.09 -3.19 -19.03
N LYS A 114 14.59 -3.43 -20.25
CA LYS A 114 14.37 -4.69 -20.98
C LYS A 114 14.96 -5.94 -20.30
N HIS A 115 15.91 -5.77 -19.38
CA HIS A 115 16.52 -6.85 -18.62
C HIS A 115 15.81 -7.16 -17.31
N ILE A 116 14.83 -6.31 -16.93
CA ILE A 116 13.98 -6.51 -15.75
C ILE A 116 12.76 -7.31 -16.19
N LYS A 117 12.69 -8.56 -15.75
CA LYS A 117 11.66 -9.50 -16.23
C LYS A 117 10.43 -9.64 -15.33
N ALA A 118 10.49 -9.17 -14.10
CA ALA A 118 9.34 -9.19 -13.22
C ALA A 118 8.73 -7.80 -13.11
N THR A 119 7.43 -7.71 -13.31
CA THR A 119 6.64 -6.58 -12.86
C THR A 119 6.21 -6.92 -11.43
N PRO A 120 6.82 -6.33 -10.41
CA PRO A 120 6.35 -6.56 -9.05
C PRO A 120 4.91 -6.03 -8.93
N GLY A 121 4.16 -6.62 -8.03
CA GLY A 121 2.89 -6.07 -7.62
C GLY A 121 3.08 -4.74 -6.89
N LYS A 122 2.05 -4.32 -6.17
CA LYS A 122 2.13 -3.19 -5.25
C LYS A 122 1.81 -3.67 -3.84
N LEU A 123 2.34 -2.95 -2.84
CA LEU A 123 2.00 -3.19 -1.45
C LEU A 123 1.02 -2.12 -1.00
N LEU A 124 -0.04 -2.53 -0.31
CA LEU A 124 -1.03 -1.65 0.29
C LEU A 124 -1.29 -2.02 1.73
N ILE A 125 -1.14 -1.08 2.62
CA ILE A 125 -1.62 -1.18 3.99
C ILE A 125 -3.10 -0.78 4.01
N ILE A 126 -3.94 -1.65 4.56
CA ILE A 126 -5.33 -1.32 4.90
C ILE A 126 -5.47 -1.41 6.42
N SER A 127 -5.72 -0.26 7.03
CA SER A 127 -6.05 -0.12 8.44
C SER A 127 -7.44 0.51 8.60
N GLY A 128 -7.90 0.67 9.81
CA GLY A 128 -9.20 1.30 10.11
C GLY A 128 -9.78 0.78 11.40
N PHE A 129 -10.79 1.44 11.90
CA PHE A 129 -11.41 1.11 13.18
C PHE A 129 -11.85 -0.34 13.26
N SER A 130 -11.79 -0.87 14.48
CA SER A 130 -12.40 -2.17 14.75
C SER A 130 -13.89 -2.12 14.41
N GLY A 131 -14.36 -3.06 13.58
CA GLY A 131 -15.76 -3.05 13.14
C GLY A 131 -16.07 -2.25 11.88
N VAL A 132 -15.10 -1.51 11.31
CA VAL A 132 -15.32 -0.71 10.10
C VAL A 132 -15.61 -1.52 8.83
N GLY A 133 -15.32 -2.83 8.81
CA GLY A 133 -15.58 -3.72 7.66
C GLY A 133 -14.36 -4.01 6.79
N LYS A 134 -13.13 -3.87 7.32
CA LYS A 134 -11.88 -4.19 6.61
C LYS A 134 -11.94 -5.54 5.88
N GLY A 135 -12.20 -6.60 6.62
CA GLY A 135 -12.25 -7.95 6.06
C GLY A 135 -13.28 -8.12 4.93
N THR A 136 -14.44 -7.46 5.02
CA THR A 136 -15.48 -7.50 3.98
C THR A 136 -15.01 -6.82 2.69
N ILE A 137 -14.36 -5.66 2.80
CA ILE A 137 -13.78 -4.94 1.66
C ILE A 137 -12.65 -5.74 1.02
N ILE A 138 -11.77 -6.31 1.83
CA ILE A 138 -10.67 -7.16 1.35
C ILE A 138 -11.24 -8.37 0.62
N GLN A 139 -12.26 -9.01 1.19
CA GLN A 139 -12.92 -10.15 0.55
C GLN A 139 -13.58 -9.76 -0.78
N GLN A 140 -14.17 -8.56 -0.88
CA GLN A 140 -14.72 -8.03 -2.13
C GLN A 140 -13.63 -7.86 -3.19
N LEU A 141 -12.49 -7.24 -2.84
CA LEU A 141 -11.35 -7.10 -3.74
C LEU A 141 -10.81 -8.45 -4.22
N LEU A 142 -10.70 -9.44 -3.33
CA LEU A 142 -10.24 -10.78 -3.69
C LEU A 142 -11.24 -11.51 -4.58
N THR A 143 -12.54 -11.24 -4.42
CA THR A 143 -13.59 -11.87 -5.21
C THR A 143 -13.70 -11.27 -6.61
N GLU A 144 -13.61 -9.94 -6.72
CA GLU A 144 -13.69 -9.25 -8.02
C GLU A 144 -12.41 -9.40 -8.84
N TYR A 145 -11.25 -9.43 -8.18
CA TYR A 145 -9.94 -9.45 -8.85
C TYR A 145 -9.02 -10.55 -8.29
N PRO A 146 -9.40 -11.84 -8.36
CA PRO A 146 -8.67 -12.94 -7.71
C PRO A 146 -7.25 -13.13 -8.25
N GLU A 147 -7.02 -12.75 -9.52
CA GLU A 147 -5.69 -12.83 -10.13
C GLU A 147 -4.80 -11.63 -9.80
N LYS A 148 -5.36 -10.55 -9.29
CA LYS A 148 -4.68 -9.28 -9.09
C LYS A 148 -4.26 -9.05 -7.65
N TYR A 149 -5.09 -9.43 -6.69
CA TYR A 149 -4.88 -9.18 -5.26
C TYR A 149 -4.61 -10.45 -4.47
N VAL A 150 -3.88 -10.29 -3.39
CA VAL A 150 -3.69 -11.27 -2.33
C VAL A 150 -3.58 -10.55 -1.00
N VAL A 151 -4.10 -11.13 0.06
CA VAL A 151 -3.87 -10.65 1.42
C VAL A 151 -2.71 -11.40 2.05
N SER A 152 -1.82 -10.68 2.75
CA SER A 152 -0.75 -11.32 3.51
C SER A 152 -1.31 -12.07 4.72
N VAL A 153 -0.78 -13.26 5.00
CA VAL A 153 -1.14 -14.03 6.17
C VAL A 153 -0.20 -13.64 7.32
N SER A 154 -0.75 -13.06 8.39
CA SER A 154 0.03 -12.69 9.56
C SER A 154 0.40 -13.92 10.41
N ALA A 155 1.51 -13.84 11.13
CA ALA A 155 1.88 -14.82 12.16
C ALA A 155 1.34 -14.37 13.51
N THR A 156 1.06 -15.32 14.40
CA THR A 156 0.65 -15.06 15.80
C THR A 156 1.05 -16.18 16.73
N THR A 157 1.30 -15.84 18.00
CA THR A 157 1.51 -16.83 19.07
C THR A 157 0.21 -17.30 19.71
N ARG A 158 -0.91 -16.60 19.42
CA ARG A 158 -2.24 -16.96 19.89
C ARG A 158 -2.64 -18.36 19.39
N LYS A 159 -3.29 -19.12 20.25
CA LYS A 159 -3.88 -20.41 19.83
C LYS A 159 -4.99 -20.21 18.77
N PRO A 160 -5.11 -21.15 17.82
CA PRO A 160 -6.19 -21.12 16.83
C PRO A 160 -7.57 -21.12 17.51
N ARG A 161 -8.50 -20.33 16.96
CA ARG A 161 -9.92 -20.39 17.30
C ARG A 161 -10.63 -21.46 16.47
N LYS A 162 -11.84 -21.83 16.87
CA LYS A 162 -12.67 -22.78 16.11
C LYS A 162 -12.87 -22.27 14.67
N GLY A 163 -12.48 -23.06 13.70
CA GLY A 163 -12.60 -22.74 12.26
C GLY A 163 -11.39 -22.03 11.65
N GLU A 164 -10.42 -21.59 12.44
CA GLU A 164 -9.18 -21.02 11.91
C GLU A 164 -8.22 -22.13 11.45
N VAL A 165 -7.53 -21.88 10.33
CA VAL A 165 -6.62 -22.82 9.68
C VAL A 165 -5.23 -22.22 9.57
N ASP A 166 -4.21 -22.98 9.98
CA ASP A 166 -2.81 -22.57 9.86
C ASP A 166 -2.42 -22.31 8.41
N GLY A 167 -1.68 -21.23 8.18
CA GLY A 167 -1.26 -20.78 6.86
C GLY A 167 -2.37 -20.14 6.00
N LYS A 168 -3.60 -20.06 6.52
CA LYS A 168 -4.72 -19.34 5.88
C LYS A 168 -5.23 -18.20 6.73
N SER A 169 -5.64 -18.49 7.98
CA SER A 169 -6.13 -17.47 8.90
C SER A 169 -4.95 -16.73 9.55
N TYR A 170 -3.99 -17.48 10.03
CA TYR A 170 -2.71 -17.05 10.57
C TYR A 170 -1.67 -18.15 10.35
N TYR A 171 -0.38 -17.78 10.43
CA TYR A 171 0.70 -18.72 10.77
C TYR A 171 0.80 -18.81 12.28
N PHE A 172 0.26 -19.88 12.88
CA PHE A 172 0.28 -20.10 14.32
C PHE A 172 1.66 -20.59 14.75
N LYS A 173 2.34 -19.79 15.58
CA LYS A 173 3.71 -20.03 16.05
C LYS A 173 3.76 -20.20 17.55
N LYS A 174 4.73 -20.99 18.05
CA LYS A 174 5.09 -20.91 19.45
C LYS A 174 5.81 -19.61 19.73
N ARG A 175 5.79 -19.15 20.99
CA ARG A 175 6.42 -17.89 21.38
C ARG A 175 7.91 -17.87 21.04
N GLU A 176 8.61 -18.95 21.33
CA GLU A 176 10.05 -19.08 21.06
C GLU A 176 10.36 -19.02 19.56
N GLU A 177 9.51 -19.64 18.72
CA GLU A 177 9.65 -19.59 17.27
C GLU A 177 9.42 -18.16 16.72
N PHE A 178 8.47 -17.43 17.32
CA PHE A 178 8.17 -16.06 16.92
C PHE A 178 9.33 -15.11 17.30
N GLU A 179 9.85 -15.25 18.51
CA GLU A 179 11.01 -14.48 19.01
C GLU A 179 12.28 -14.74 18.17
N ASP A 180 12.50 -15.99 17.75
CA ASP A 180 13.59 -16.35 16.84
C ASP A 180 13.43 -15.63 15.46
N LEU A 181 12.20 -15.55 14.94
CA LEU A 181 11.92 -14.80 13.71
C LEU A 181 12.12 -13.29 13.89
N ILE A 182 11.81 -12.72 15.07
CA ILE A 182 12.13 -11.32 15.40
C ILE A 182 13.65 -11.11 15.35
N ASN A 183 14.41 -11.96 16.03
CA ASN A 183 15.87 -11.87 16.09
C ASN A 183 16.53 -12.00 14.72
N LYS A 184 15.93 -12.77 13.82
CA LYS A 184 16.34 -12.92 12.42
C LYS A 184 15.83 -11.81 11.51
N ASN A 185 15.09 -10.81 12.04
CA ASN A 185 14.50 -9.70 11.27
C ASN A 185 13.60 -10.17 10.12
N GLU A 186 12.81 -11.24 10.33
CA GLU A 186 11.93 -11.83 9.33
C GLU A 186 10.55 -11.13 9.22
N PHE A 187 10.27 -10.18 10.11
CA PHE A 187 9.02 -9.43 10.09
C PHE A 187 9.15 -8.05 9.40
N LEU A 188 8.14 -7.66 8.65
CA LEU A 188 7.93 -6.27 8.21
C LEU A 188 7.56 -5.38 9.41
N GLU A 189 6.65 -5.88 10.24
CA GLU A 189 6.21 -5.31 11.49
C GLU A 189 5.81 -6.44 12.45
N PHE A 190 5.84 -6.17 13.74
CA PHE A 190 5.24 -7.01 14.77
C PHE A 190 4.84 -6.18 15.99
N ALA A 191 3.85 -6.68 16.71
CA ALA A 191 3.38 -6.08 17.96
C ALA A 191 2.96 -7.16 18.95
N GLU A 192 3.02 -6.82 20.24
CA GLU A 192 2.42 -7.63 21.31
C GLU A 192 1.05 -7.02 21.67
N TYR A 193 -0.01 -7.83 21.61
CA TYR A 193 -1.35 -7.44 21.98
C TYR A 193 -1.98 -8.52 22.88
N ALA A 194 -2.47 -8.11 24.06
CA ALA A 194 -3.07 -9.00 25.05
C ALA A 194 -2.18 -10.22 25.43
N GLY A 195 -0.86 -10.02 25.50
CA GLY A 195 0.11 -11.06 25.85
C GLY A 195 0.50 -12.00 24.71
N GLU A 196 -0.02 -11.78 23.50
CA GLU A 196 0.29 -12.57 22.31
C GLU A 196 0.95 -11.70 21.25
N TYR A 197 1.90 -12.28 20.51
CA TYR A 197 2.53 -11.61 19.37
C TYR A 197 1.69 -11.76 18.11
N TYR A 198 1.74 -10.71 17.29
CA TYR A 198 1.21 -10.65 15.92
C TYR A 198 2.25 -9.99 15.03
N GLY A 199 2.35 -10.41 13.76
CA GLY A 199 3.29 -9.75 12.85
C GLY A 199 3.17 -10.26 11.42
N THR A 200 3.64 -9.44 10.49
CA THR A 200 3.60 -9.70 9.05
C THR A 200 4.95 -10.20 8.56
N LEU A 201 4.99 -11.44 8.09
CA LEU A 201 6.22 -12.08 7.62
C LEU A 201 6.64 -11.52 6.25
N LYS A 202 7.89 -11.06 6.16
CA LYS A 202 8.52 -10.60 4.91
C LYS A 202 8.42 -11.64 3.79
N LYS A 203 8.71 -12.90 4.13
CA LYS A 203 8.67 -14.01 3.18
C LYS A 203 7.31 -14.19 2.51
N ASP A 204 6.22 -14.08 3.27
CA ASP A 204 4.86 -14.23 2.73
C ASP A 204 4.50 -13.08 1.79
N VAL A 205 4.76 -11.84 2.22
CA VAL A 205 4.50 -10.64 1.44
C VAL A 205 5.31 -10.65 0.15
N TYR A 206 6.63 -10.79 0.24
CA TYR A 206 7.51 -10.67 -0.94
C TYR A 206 7.36 -11.82 -1.93
N LYS A 207 7.01 -13.03 -1.48
CA LYS A 207 6.70 -14.15 -2.37
C LYS A 207 5.58 -13.81 -3.37
N ASN A 208 4.54 -13.15 -2.92
CA ASN A 208 3.40 -12.76 -3.74
C ASN A 208 3.69 -11.49 -4.56
N TYR A 209 4.33 -10.53 -3.93
CA TYR A 209 4.75 -9.29 -4.56
C TYR A 209 5.62 -9.54 -5.82
N PHE A 210 6.64 -10.39 -5.72
CA PHE A 210 7.49 -10.76 -6.86
C PHE A 210 6.78 -11.58 -7.94
N LYS A 211 5.59 -12.10 -7.64
CA LYS A 211 4.73 -12.74 -8.64
C LYS A 211 3.83 -11.75 -9.39
N GLY A 212 4.00 -10.46 -9.14
CA GLY A 212 3.18 -9.40 -9.73
C GLY A 212 1.80 -9.25 -9.07
N LYS A 213 1.56 -9.88 -7.92
CA LYS A 213 0.30 -9.71 -7.17
C LYS A 213 0.36 -8.44 -6.32
N ASN A 214 -0.72 -7.69 -6.30
CA ASN A 214 -0.88 -6.62 -5.33
C ASN A 214 -1.15 -7.23 -3.96
N VAL A 215 -0.27 -6.95 -2.99
CA VAL A 215 -0.37 -7.53 -1.65
C VAL A 215 -1.01 -6.55 -0.69
N ILE A 216 -2.15 -6.93 -0.16
CA ILE A 216 -2.84 -6.20 0.89
C ILE A 216 -2.27 -6.66 2.24
N ILE A 217 -1.84 -5.71 3.06
CA ILE A 217 -1.36 -5.92 4.43
C ILE A 217 -2.42 -5.34 5.35
N GLU A 218 -3.21 -6.23 5.98
CA GLU A 218 -4.22 -5.84 6.95
C GLU A 218 -3.60 -5.79 8.33
N ILE A 219 -3.35 -4.58 8.84
CA ILE A 219 -2.70 -4.33 10.13
C ILE A 219 -3.34 -3.14 10.85
N ASP A 220 -3.06 -3.00 12.13
CA ASP A 220 -3.45 -1.84 12.93
C ASP A 220 -2.52 -0.63 12.71
N SER A 221 -2.81 0.48 13.39
CA SER A 221 -2.02 1.72 13.28
C SER A 221 -0.58 1.56 13.77
N GLN A 222 -0.33 0.73 14.79
CA GLN A 222 1.00 0.49 15.33
C GLN A 222 1.88 -0.26 14.32
N GLY A 223 1.36 -1.33 13.71
CA GLY A 223 2.05 -2.08 12.67
C GLY A 223 2.28 -1.24 11.42
N ALA A 224 1.26 -0.45 11.01
CA ALA A 224 1.36 0.43 9.86
C ALA A 224 2.49 1.47 10.01
N ARG A 225 2.67 2.04 11.20
CA ARG A 225 3.75 2.98 11.50
C ARG A 225 5.12 2.33 11.33
N GLN A 226 5.34 1.14 11.88
CA GLN A 226 6.61 0.43 11.77
C GLN A 226 7.02 0.19 10.32
N ILE A 227 6.06 -0.10 9.43
CA ILE A 227 6.36 -0.30 8.01
C ILE A 227 6.68 1.03 7.33
N ARG A 228 5.85 2.08 7.57
CA ARG A 228 6.04 3.41 6.96
C ARG A 228 7.37 4.07 7.31
N GLU A 229 7.86 3.86 8.53
CA GLU A 229 9.18 4.36 8.96
C GLU A 229 10.33 3.74 8.15
N LYS A 230 10.16 2.51 7.68
CA LYS A 230 11.20 1.76 6.97
C LYS A 230 11.11 1.90 5.45
N GLN A 231 9.91 2.09 4.91
CA GLN A 231 9.68 2.13 3.46
C GLN A 231 8.43 2.95 3.10
N LYS A 232 8.49 3.60 1.93
CA LYS A 232 7.31 4.28 1.38
C LYS A 232 6.33 3.26 0.82
N ILE A 233 5.18 3.13 1.47
CA ILE A 233 4.12 2.22 1.06
C ILE A 233 2.80 2.98 1.02
N GLN A 234 1.93 2.64 0.08
CA GLN A 234 0.57 3.18 0.06
C GLN A 234 -0.20 2.66 1.27
N SER A 235 -0.92 3.54 1.93
CA SER A 235 -1.70 3.20 3.10
C SER A 235 -3.06 3.87 3.08
N VAL A 236 -4.09 3.08 3.39
CA VAL A 236 -5.48 3.50 3.49
C VAL A 236 -5.95 3.26 4.91
N PHE A 237 -6.60 4.25 5.49
CA PHE A 237 -7.32 4.10 6.75
C PHE A 237 -8.81 4.19 6.50
N LEU A 238 -9.56 3.18 6.92
CA LEU A 238 -11.00 3.09 6.76
C LEU A 238 -11.73 3.63 7.98
N ILE A 239 -12.69 4.54 7.76
CA ILE A 239 -13.56 5.08 8.78
C ILE A 239 -15.02 4.76 8.45
N PRO A 240 -15.91 4.60 9.44
CA PRO A 240 -17.35 4.48 9.19
C PRO A 240 -17.93 5.86 8.83
N PRO A 241 -19.15 5.91 8.27
CA PRO A 241 -19.79 7.17 7.90
C PRO A 241 -20.18 8.03 9.11
N SER A 242 -20.39 7.44 10.28
CA SER A 242 -20.70 8.15 11.54
C SER A 242 -20.35 7.34 12.78
N PHE A 243 -20.44 7.97 13.95
CA PHE A 243 -20.29 7.28 15.24
C PHE A 243 -21.42 6.26 15.47
N GLU A 244 -22.66 6.60 15.13
CA GLU A 244 -23.81 5.71 15.29
C GLU A 244 -23.64 4.43 14.50
N GLU A 245 -23.13 4.54 13.28
CA GLU A 245 -22.83 3.39 12.43
C GLU A 245 -21.66 2.56 12.99
N LEU A 246 -20.61 3.19 13.52
CA LEU A 246 -19.55 2.47 14.22
C LEU A 246 -20.12 1.66 15.39
N LEU A 247 -20.89 2.30 16.25
CA LEU A 247 -21.49 1.66 17.42
C LEU A 247 -22.45 0.54 17.02
N HIS A 248 -23.28 0.75 16.00
CA HIS A 248 -24.16 -0.26 15.43
C HIS A 248 -23.37 -1.50 14.95
N ARG A 249 -22.31 -1.29 14.17
CA ARG A 249 -21.45 -2.38 13.67
C ARG A 249 -20.75 -3.14 14.79
N LEU A 250 -20.32 -2.44 15.85
CA LEU A 250 -19.72 -3.09 17.02
C LEU A 250 -20.74 -3.95 17.78
N LYS A 251 -21.96 -3.45 17.99
CA LYS A 251 -23.03 -4.17 18.70
C LYS A 251 -23.54 -5.39 17.93
N ASN A 252 -23.60 -5.31 16.61
CA ASN A 252 -24.19 -6.38 15.77
C ASN A 252 -23.26 -7.58 15.51
N ARG A 253 -22.04 -7.62 16.01
CA ARG A 253 -21.18 -8.82 15.96
C ARG A 253 -21.66 -10.00 16.84
N GLY A 254 -22.75 -9.82 17.60
CA GLY A 254 -23.57 -10.89 18.20
C GLY A 254 -23.03 -11.53 19.48
N THR A 255 -21.84 -11.18 19.97
CA THR A 255 -21.20 -11.80 21.15
C THR A 255 -20.40 -10.83 22.02
N GLU A 256 -20.58 -9.52 21.81
CA GLU A 256 -19.72 -8.53 22.45
C GLU A 256 -20.33 -8.04 23.77
N SER A 257 -19.57 -8.13 24.86
CA SER A 257 -19.97 -7.50 26.13
C SER A 257 -19.77 -5.98 26.08
N LYS A 258 -20.43 -5.24 26.97
CA LYS A 258 -20.24 -3.79 27.12
C LYS A 258 -18.75 -3.42 27.26
N GLU A 259 -18.00 -4.17 28.07
CA GLU A 259 -16.57 -3.95 28.29
C GLU A 259 -15.76 -4.14 27.00
N SER A 260 -16.17 -5.08 26.14
CA SER A 260 -15.52 -5.28 24.85
C SER A 260 -15.76 -4.10 23.91
N ILE A 261 -16.97 -3.56 23.86
CA ILE A 261 -17.31 -2.36 23.07
C ILE A 261 -16.51 -1.16 23.60
N HIS A 262 -16.48 -0.92 24.91
CA HIS A 262 -15.70 0.16 25.53
C HIS A 262 -14.23 0.10 25.15
N ARG A 263 -13.60 -1.07 25.29
CA ARG A 263 -12.20 -1.26 24.92
C ARG A 263 -11.94 -0.93 23.46
N ARG A 264 -12.84 -1.32 22.55
CA ARG A 264 -12.73 -1.04 21.12
C ARG A 264 -12.93 0.43 20.78
N LEU A 265 -13.83 1.10 21.48
CA LEU A 265 -14.03 2.55 21.34
C LEU A 265 -12.82 3.33 21.86
N LYS A 266 -12.23 2.92 22.99
CA LYS A 266 -10.97 3.50 23.48
C LYS A 266 -9.82 3.29 22.47
N GLN A 267 -9.72 2.09 21.90
CA GLN A 267 -8.76 1.84 20.83
C GLN A 267 -8.99 2.73 19.59
N ALA A 268 -10.24 2.96 19.21
CA ALA A 268 -10.57 3.85 18.09
C ALA A 268 -10.14 5.31 18.36
N LEU A 269 -10.19 5.78 19.62
CA LEU A 269 -9.64 7.09 19.99
C LEU A 269 -8.13 7.16 19.77
N ASP A 270 -7.40 6.13 20.17
CA ASP A 270 -5.94 6.07 19.94
C ASP A 270 -5.62 6.03 18.44
N GLU A 271 -6.40 5.28 17.67
CA GLU A 271 -6.23 5.19 16.21
C GLU A 271 -6.49 6.52 15.51
N ILE A 272 -7.49 7.32 15.97
CA ILE A 272 -7.80 8.65 15.41
C ILE A 272 -6.63 9.62 15.52
N GLU A 273 -5.83 9.56 16.58
CA GLU A 273 -4.65 10.43 16.76
C GLU A 273 -3.60 10.25 15.63
N HIS A 274 -3.68 9.13 14.89
CA HIS A 274 -2.70 8.75 13.89
C HIS A 274 -3.25 8.66 12.47
N ILE A 275 -4.50 9.03 12.23
CA ILE A 275 -5.12 8.90 10.91
C ILE A 275 -4.48 9.79 9.85
N GLU A 276 -3.93 10.96 10.23
CA GLU A 276 -3.25 11.88 9.32
C GLU A 276 -1.92 11.34 8.79
N GLU A 277 -1.40 10.29 9.41
CA GLU A 277 -0.18 9.60 8.94
C GLU A 277 -0.44 8.69 7.72
N TYR A 278 -1.71 8.40 7.40
CA TYR A 278 -2.08 7.57 6.25
C TYR A 278 -2.12 8.37 4.96
N GLY A 279 -1.78 7.71 3.85
CA GLY A 279 -1.84 8.35 2.54
C GLY A 279 -3.25 8.73 2.10
N VAL A 280 -4.24 7.93 2.52
CA VAL A 280 -5.65 8.16 2.18
C VAL A 280 -6.56 7.75 3.34
N LEU A 281 -7.57 8.58 3.64
CA LEU A 281 -8.72 8.22 4.46
C LEU A 281 -9.88 7.87 3.54
N LEU A 282 -10.60 6.78 3.82
CA LEU A 282 -11.81 6.40 3.08
C LEU A 282 -12.96 6.13 4.04
N VAL A 283 -14.11 6.73 3.74
CA VAL A 283 -15.36 6.39 4.40
C VAL A 283 -15.90 5.10 3.80
N ASN A 284 -16.10 4.08 4.64
CA ASN A 284 -16.76 2.83 4.25
C ASN A 284 -18.28 2.94 4.45
N ASP A 285 -18.96 3.54 3.50
CA ASP A 285 -20.42 3.60 3.40
C ASP A 285 -21.01 2.46 2.55
N SER A 286 -20.28 2.03 1.51
CA SER A 286 -20.61 0.83 0.73
C SER A 286 -19.36 -0.01 0.44
N VAL A 287 -19.51 -1.32 0.54
CA VAL A 287 -18.40 -2.26 0.35
C VAL A 287 -17.86 -2.19 -1.09
N GLU A 288 -18.77 -2.20 -2.07
CA GLU A 288 -18.45 -2.17 -3.50
C GLU A 288 -17.78 -0.84 -3.87
N GLY A 289 -18.33 0.29 -3.41
CA GLY A 289 -17.78 1.62 -3.67
C GLY A 289 -16.39 1.78 -3.08
N THR A 290 -16.19 1.33 -1.84
CA THR A 290 -14.89 1.41 -1.17
C THR A 290 -13.85 0.49 -1.83
N ALA A 291 -14.23 -0.72 -2.22
CA ALA A 291 -13.36 -1.65 -2.95
C ALA A 291 -12.95 -1.07 -4.31
N PHE A 292 -13.89 -0.48 -5.06
CA PHE A 292 -13.60 0.21 -6.32
C PHE A 292 -12.60 1.36 -6.16
N VAL A 293 -12.78 2.20 -5.12
CA VAL A 293 -11.84 3.31 -4.85
C VAL A 293 -10.45 2.78 -4.51
N ILE A 294 -10.36 1.74 -3.70
CA ILE A 294 -9.08 1.11 -3.37
C ILE A 294 -8.40 0.57 -4.64
N ASP A 295 -9.13 -0.11 -5.52
CA ASP A 295 -8.59 -0.61 -6.79
C ASP A 295 -8.09 0.55 -7.68
N ALA A 296 -8.84 1.64 -7.76
CA ALA A 296 -8.42 2.84 -8.49
C ALA A 296 -7.14 3.46 -7.90
N LEU A 297 -7.01 3.55 -6.57
CA LEU A 297 -5.80 4.04 -5.90
C LEU A 297 -4.56 3.19 -6.25
N PHE A 298 -4.71 1.89 -6.32
CA PHE A 298 -3.62 1.01 -6.77
C PHE A 298 -3.18 1.30 -8.20
N HIS A 299 -4.13 1.58 -9.09
CA HIS A 299 -3.83 1.88 -10.50
C HIS A 299 -3.18 3.24 -10.68
N LEU A 300 -3.76 4.27 -10.08
CA LEU A 300 -3.38 5.66 -10.30
C LEU A 300 -2.11 6.05 -9.54
N GLY A 301 -1.71 5.25 -8.53
CA GLY A 301 -0.52 5.56 -7.73
C GLY A 301 -0.62 6.91 -7.04
N LEU A 302 -1.80 7.30 -6.56
CA LEU A 302 -2.05 8.60 -5.93
C LEU A 302 -1.16 8.75 -4.69
N LYS A 303 0.01 9.31 -4.91
CA LYS A 303 0.87 9.83 -3.85
C LYS A 303 0.26 11.17 -3.42
N ASN A 304 -0.26 11.22 -2.22
CA ASN A 304 -0.84 12.40 -1.58
C ASN A 304 -2.17 12.89 -2.18
N ALA A 305 -3.23 12.27 -1.76
CA ALA A 305 -4.58 12.84 -1.87
C ALA A 305 -4.82 13.88 -0.74
N SER A 306 -3.87 14.77 -0.48
CA SER A 306 -3.98 15.76 0.61
C SER A 306 -5.22 16.64 0.52
N GLY A 307 -5.80 16.82 -0.69
CA GLY A 307 -7.07 17.51 -0.87
C GLY A 307 -8.31 16.63 -0.71
N MET A 308 -8.18 15.30 -0.67
CA MET A 308 -9.31 14.38 -0.52
C MET A 308 -9.66 14.07 0.94
N ASN A 309 -8.81 14.47 1.89
CA ASN A 309 -8.94 14.08 3.30
C ASN A 309 -9.72 15.08 4.17
N GLU A 310 -10.05 16.28 3.70
CA GLU A 310 -10.73 17.28 4.55
C GLU A 310 -12.12 16.83 5.03
N ARG A 311 -12.91 16.26 4.12
CA ARG A 311 -14.24 15.73 4.45
C ARG A 311 -14.13 14.54 5.41
N GLU A 312 -13.23 13.63 5.11
CA GLU A 312 -12.98 12.43 5.90
C GLU A 312 -12.44 12.78 7.30
N LEU A 313 -11.53 13.76 7.39
CA LEU A 313 -11.04 14.28 8.67
C LEU A 313 -12.14 14.91 9.51
N LYS A 314 -13.11 15.61 8.89
CA LYS A 314 -14.27 16.15 9.60
C LYS A 314 -15.11 15.02 10.19
N ILE A 315 -15.43 13.98 9.38
CA ILE A 315 -16.17 12.80 9.86
C ILE A 315 -15.41 12.12 11.01
N ALA A 316 -14.10 11.97 10.90
CA ALA A 316 -13.30 11.37 11.96
C ALA A 316 -13.36 12.17 13.28
N ARG A 317 -13.38 13.51 13.22
CA ARG A 317 -13.56 14.37 14.42
C ARG A 317 -14.94 14.20 15.02
N GLU A 318 -16.00 14.17 14.21
CA GLU A 318 -17.36 13.92 14.67
C GLU A 318 -17.49 12.54 15.34
N ILE A 319 -16.85 11.51 14.77
CA ILE A 319 -16.77 10.17 15.39
C ILE A 319 -16.05 10.24 16.74
N ARG A 320 -14.91 10.95 16.82
CA ARG A 320 -14.17 11.15 18.07
C ARG A 320 -15.03 11.77 19.17
N GLU A 321 -15.74 12.83 18.84
CA GLU A 321 -16.65 13.50 19.78
C GLU A 321 -17.78 12.57 20.24
N GLY A 322 -18.37 11.80 19.32
CA GLY A 322 -19.38 10.79 19.63
C GLY A 322 -18.87 9.70 20.57
N ILE A 323 -17.64 9.20 20.34
CA ILE A 323 -17.00 8.19 21.21
C ILE A 323 -16.80 8.77 22.63
N ILE A 324 -16.21 9.97 22.73
CA ILE A 324 -15.93 10.61 24.02
C ILE A 324 -17.23 10.78 24.81
N LYS A 325 -18.28 11.31 24.17
CA LYS A 325 -19.58 11.49 24.80
C LYS A 325 -20.16 10.16 25.30
N TYR A 326 -20.16 9.13 24.45
CA TYR A 326 -20.69 7.81 24.80
C TYR A 326 -19.95 7.19 26.00
N LEU A 327 -18.62 7.30 26.05
CA LEU A 327 -17.82 6.76 27.15
C LEU A 327 -18.05 7.54 28.46
N SER A 328 -18.24 8.87 28.40
CA SER A 328 -18.52 9.66 29.61
C SER A 328 -19.93 9.41 30.14
N ASP A 329 -20.94 9.32 29.28
CA ASP A 329 -22.34 9.08 29.70
C ASP A 329 -22.50 7.71 30.40
N GLU A 330 -21.68 6.71 30.03
CA GLU A 330 -21.71 5.38 30.67
C GLU A 330 -20.81 5.26 31.93
N GLU A 331 -19.90 6.19 32.21
CA GLU A 331 -19.15 6.26 33.46
C GLU A 331 -19.98 6.90 34.60
N ASP A 332 -21.06 7.61 34.25
CA ASP A 332 -21.98 8.27 35.20
C ASP A 332 -23.19 7.39 35.56
N GLU A 333 -23.41 6.21 34.93
CA GLU A 333 -24.42 5.19 35.24
C GLU A 333 -23.85 4.03 36.07
#